data_e54aed0676cf9944d1f69d191f262416
#
_entry.id   e54aed0676cf9944d1f69d191f262416
#
_cell.length_a   1.000
_cell.length_b   1.000
_cell.length_c   1.000
_cell.angle_alpha   90.00
_cell.angle_beta   90.00
_cell.angle_gamma   90.00
#
_symmetry.space_group_name_H-M   'P 1'
#
loop_
_entity.id
_entity.type
_entity.pdbx_description
1 polymer ?
#
loop_
_entity_poly.entity_id
_entity_poly.type
_entity_poly.pdbx_seq_one_letter_code
_entity_poly.pdbx_strand_id
1 'polypeptide(L)'
;MRNLTRNVCICLGLMLLPLATFGQQKNNFTYVPAQELLLVGKATTEGEYFHRVDTAKYRTMPPTVKKLFTNSAGLAISFTTNSPVIKAKWTVPDNYQLPNLTRVAQKGLDLYIKRDGKWQFAGVGIPGGVTTEKVLVDNMGTEEKECLLYLPLYDELKSLEIGVSSDAHI
;
A
#
# COMPACT_ATOMS: atom_id res chain seq x y z
N MET A 1 63.73 -58.76 -18.99
CA MET A 1 62.73 -57.85 -19.48
C MET A 1 61.79 -57.49 -18.34
N ARG A 2 61.89 -56.28 -17.76
CA ARG A 2 61.13 -55.89 -16.53
C ARG A 2 60.00 -55.02 -16.94
N ASN A 3 58.73 -55.41 -16.75
CA ASN A 3 57.53 -54.60 -16.97
C ASN A 3 57.27 -53.70 -15.76
N LEU A 4 57.33 -52.41 -16.01
CA LEU A 4 57.04 -51.36 -15.03
C LEU A 4 55.58 -50.99 -15.13
N THR A 5 54.72 -51.49 -14.22
CA THR A 5 53.31 -51.05 -14.11
C THR A 5 53.26 -49.74 -13.32
N ARG A 6 52.84 -48.66 -14.01
CA ARG A 6 52.61 -47.33 -13.43
C ARG A 6 51.20 -47.26 -12.84
N ASN A 7 51.09 -47.28 -11.52
CA ASN A 7 49.83 -47.01 -10.80
C ASN A 7 49.55 -45.47 -10.86
N VAL A 8 48.46 -45.09 -11.53
CA VAL A 8 47.93 -43.73 -11.52
C VAL A 8 46.87 -43.67 -10.41
N CYS A 9 47.17 -43.02 -9.28
CA CYS A 9 46.20 -42.67 -8.26
C CYS A 9 45.42 -41.44 -8.72
N ILE A 10 44.15 -41.63 -9.07
CA ILE A 10 43.20 -40.54 -9.32
C ILE A 10 42.63 -40.11 -7.96
N CYS A 11 43.09 -38.99 -7.42
CA CYS A 11 42.46 -38.35 -6.27
C CYS A 11 41.21 -37.58 -6.74
N LEU A 12 40.04 -38.20 -6.48
CA LEU A 12 38.75 -37.53 -6.72
C LEU A 12 38.50 -36.57 -5.54
N GLY A 13 38.87 -35.30 -5.74
CA GLY A 13 38.54 -34.21 -4.80
C GLY A 13 37.06 -33.87 -4.85
N LEU A 14 36.31 -34.33 -3.84
CA LEU A 14 34.90 -33.95 -3.64
C LEU A 14 34.85 -32.45 -3.21
N MET A 15 34.56 -31.55 -4.13
CA MET A 15 34.37 -30.12 -3.88
C MET A 15 32.97 -29.93 -3.26
N LEU A 16 32.90 -29.91 -1.91
CA LEU A 16 31.69 -29.53 -1.17
C LEU A 16 31.43 -28.02 -1.37
N LEU A 17 30.58 -27.70 -2.35
CA LEU A 17 30.03 -26.33 -2.49
C LEU A 17 29.03 -26.10 -1.33
N PRO A 18 29.21 -25.05 -0.52
CA PRO A 18 28.20 -24.69 0.46
C PRO A 18 26.93 -24.26 -0.29
N LEU A 19 25.84 -25.00 -0.16
CA LEU A 19 24.51 -24.60 -0.53
C LEU A 19 24.14 -23.40 0.40
N ALA A 20 24.34 -22.18 -0.09
CA ALA A 20 23.78 -21.00 0.53
C ALA A 20 22.26 -21.13 0.44
N THR A 21 21.63 -21.59 1.50
CA THR A 21 20.17 -21.49 1.67
C THR A 21 19.84 -20.00 1.78
N PHE A 22 19.41 -19.40 0.68
CA PHE A 22 18.70 -18.13 0.73
C PHE A 22 17.39 -18.38 1.48
N GLY A 23 17.42 -18.15 2.78
CA GLY A 23 16.21 -18.12 3.59
C GLY A 23 15.31 -17.04 3.00
N GLN A 24 14.14 -17.42 2.47
CA GLN A 24 13.09 -16.45 2.15
C GLN A 24 12.74 -15.76 3.46
N GLN A 25 13.23 -14.54 3.63
CA GLN A 25 12.84 -13.68 4.73
C GLN A 25 11.34 -13.41 4.52
N LYS A 26 10.51 -14.06 5.35
CA LYS A 26 9.08 -13.84 5.37
C LYS A 26 8.89 -12.39 5.82
N ASN A 27 8.72 -11.48 4.87
CA ASN A 27 8.44 -10.09 5.18
C ASN A 27 7.11 -10.03 5.94
N ASN A 28 7.20 -9.94 7.27
CA ASN A 28 6.04 -9.71 8.11
C ASN A 28 5.63 -8.24 7.98
N PHE A 29 4.33 -7.99 7.89
CA PHE A 29 3.75 -6.66 7.83
C PHE A 29 2.88 -6.42 9.04
N THR A 30 2.97 -5.22 9.60
CA THR A 30 2.02 -4.69 10.58
C THR A 30 1.06 -3.78 9.84
N TYR A 31 -0.24 -3.95 10.07
CA TYR A 31 -1.29 -3.13 9.48
C TYR A 31 -1.90 -2.22 10.53
N VAL A 32 -1.95 -0.92 10.22
CA VAL A 32 -2.52 0.12 11.08
C VAL A 32 -3.79 0.65 10.43
N PRO A 33 -4.94 0.63 11.13
CA PRO A 33 -6.17 1.24 10.63
C PRO A 33 -5.97 2.73 10.35
N ALA A 34 -6.49 3.21 9.21
CA ALA A 34 -6.35 4.62 8.85
C ALA A 34 -7.00 5.58 9.85
N GLN A 35 -7.94 5.09 10.66
CA GLN A 35 -8.58 5.85 11.74
C GLN A 35 -7.63 6.19 12.90
N GLU A 36 -6.51 5.49 13.02
CA GLU A 36 -5.45 5.77 14.02
C GLU A 36 -4.43 6.80 13.50
N LEU A 37 -4.55 7.19 12.23
CA LEU A 37 -3.66 8.13 11.55
C LEU A 37 -4.36 9.47 11.29
N LEU A 38 -3.63 10.46 10.78
CA LEU A 38 -4.16 11.79 10.52
C LEU A 38 -4.93 11.84 9.20
N LEU A 39 -6.26 11.97 9.28
CA LEU A 39 -7.10 12.30 8.12
C LEU A 39 -7.00 13.80 7.80
N VAL A 40 -6.67 14.14 6.57
CA VAL A 40 -6.61 15.53 6.08
C VAL A 40 -7.61 15.75 4.94
N GLY A 41 -7.98 17.02 4.69
CA GLY A 41 -8.90 17.39 3.62
C GLY A 41 -10.39 17.34 4.00
N LYS A 42 -10.76 16.86 5.19
CA LYS A 42 -12.14 16.85 5.66
C LYS A 42 -12.54 18.21 6.22
N ALA A 43 -13.71 18.71 5.79
CA ALA A 43 -14.19 20.04 6.19
C ALA A 43 -14.63 20.10 7.66
N THR A 44 -15.11 18.97 8.22
CA THR A 44 -15.57 18.84 9.61
C THR A 44 -15.12 17.51 10.18
N THR A 45 -14.96 17.41 11.50
CA THR A 45 -14.60 16.15 12.18
C THR A 45 -15.78 15.20 12.37
N GLU A 46 -17.00 15.63 12.03
CA GLU A 46 -18.25 14.91 12.27
C GLU A 46 -18.65 14.00 11.10
N GLY A 47 -19.56 13.07 11.35
CA GLY A 47 -20.06 12.09 10.38
C GLY A 47 -19.09 10.95 10.13
N GLU A 48 -19.40 10.14 9.12
CA GLU A 48 -18.58 8.99 8.73
C GLU A 48 -17.13 9.38 8.40
N TYR A 49 -16.17 8.60 8.88
CA TYR A 49 -14.75 8.97 8.81
C TYR A 49 -14.28 9.30 7.39
N PHE A 50 -14.62 8.45 6.43
CA PHE A 50 -14.18 8.61 5.05
C PHE A 50 -15.12 9.46 4.17
N HIS A 51 -16.20 10.02 4.72
CA HIS A 51 -17.07 10.95 3.99
C HIS A 51 -16.53 12.37 4.07
N ARG A 52 -16.62 13.10 2.96
CA ARG A 52 -16.18 14.51 2.90
C ARG A 52 -16.96 15.44 3.82
N VAL A 53 -18.26 15.14 3.98
CA VAL A 53 -19.22 15.96 4.74
C VAL A 53 -20.20 15.04 5.46
N ASP A 54 -20.61 15.42 6.66
CA ASP A 54 -21.77 14.81 7.33
C ASP A 54 -23.06 15.23 6.63
N THR A 55 -23.58 14.39 5.75
CA THR A 55 -24.79 14.68 4.97
C THR A 55 -26.08 14.69 5.80
N ALA A 56 -26.06 14.18 7.04
CA ALA A 56 -27.20 14.22 7.95
C ALA A 56 -27.55 15.66 8.36
N LYS A 57 -26.56 16.54 8.41
CA LYS A 57 -26.73 17.97 8.72
C LYS A 57 -27.41 18.76 7.62
N TYR A 58 -27.43 18.27 6.39
CA TYR A 58 -27.92 18.98 5.21
C TYR A 58 -29.18 18.33 4.66
N ARG A 59 -30.31 18.47 5.40
CA ARG A 59 -31.59 17.78 5.11
C ARG A 59 -32.15 18.12 3.73
N THR A 60 -31.96 19.37 3.27
CA THR A 60 -32.47 19.87 1.99
C THR A 60 -31.58 19.55 0.79
N MET A 61 -30.41 18.94 1.01
CA MET A 61 -29.52 18.54 -0.07
C MET A 61 -30.15 17.46 -0.94
N PRO A 62 -30.12 17.61 -2.29
CA PRO A 62 -30.63 16.58 -3.19
C PRO A 62 -29.97 15.22 -2.98
N PRO A 63 -30.70 14.08 -3.10
CA PRO A 63 -30.14 12.74 -2.88
C PRO A 63 -28.88 12.41 -3.67
N THR A 64 -28.84 12.81 -4.95
CA THR A 64 -27.67 12.61 -5.81
C THR A 64 -26.43 13.34 -5.28
N VAL A 65 -26.61 14.57 -4.80
CA VAL A 65 -25.52 15.34 -4.20
C VAL A 65 -25.05 14.72 -2.89
N LYS A 66 -25.99 14.25 -2.03
CA LYS A 66 -25.66 13.50 -0.81
C LYS A 66 -24.80 12.28 -1.15
N LYS A 67 -25.19 11.51 -2.17
CA LYS A 67 -24.41 10.34 -2.60
C LYS A 67 -23.00 10.72 -3.02
N LEU A 68 -22.80 11.84 -3.75
CA LEU A 68 -21.46 12.29 -4.13
C LEU A 68 -20.60 12.73 -2.93
N PHE A 69 -21.20 13.17 -1.84
CA PHE A 69 -20.48 13.54 -0.62
C PHE A 69 -20.02 12.34 0.22
N THR A 70 -20.53 11.14 -0.05
CA THR A 70 -20.00 9.92 0.58
C THR A 70 -18.69 9.47 -0.06
N ASN A 71 -18.37 9.94 -1.26
CA ASN A 71 -17.08 9.66 -1.90
C ASN A 71 -15.95 10.36 -1.15
N SER A 72 -14.79 9.72 -1.12
CA SER A 72 -13.63 10.20 -0.34
C SER A 72 -12.75 11.20 -1.09
N ALA A 73 -13.23 11.75 -2.21
CA ALA A 73 -12.47 12.66 -3.06
C ALA A 73 -11.89 13.87 -2.28
N GLY A 74 -10.59 14.12 -2.42
CA GLY A 74 -9.89 15.20 -1.73
C GLY A 74 -9.51 14.89 -0.28
N LEU A 75 -9.91 13.74 0.26
CA LEU A 75 -9.42 13.24 1.54
C LEU A 75 -8.10 12.50 1.33
N ALA A 76 -7.21 12.60 2.30
CA ALA A 76 -5.98 11.81 2.33
C ALA A 76 -5.61 11.42 3.76
N ILE A 77 -4.85 10.34 3.90
CA ILE A 77 -4.20 9.94 5.16
C ILE A 77 -2.77 10.44 5.14
N SER A 78 -2.41 11.21 6.17
CA SER A 78 -1.04 11.69 6.40
C SER A 78 -0.40 10.87 7.50
N PHE A 79 0.80 10.37 7.26
CA PHE A 79 1.57 9.59 8.22
C PHE A 79 3.07 9.70 7.94
N THR A 80 3.88 9.27 8.91
CA THR A 80 5.33 9.12 8.75
C THR A 80 5.71 7.66 8.95
N THR A 81 6.76 7.22 8.28
CA THR A 81 7.28 5.86 8.44
C THR A 81 8.73 5.75 7.95
N ASN A 82 9.49 4.86 8.56
CA ASN A 82 10.80 4.45 8.07
C ASN A 82 10.76 3.14 7.27
N SER A 83 9.56 2.61 6.97
CA SER A 83 9.41 1.36 6.25
C SER A 83 9.97 1.43 4.83
N PRO A 84 10.72 0.41 4.37
CA PRO A 84 11.17 0.29 2.99
C PRO A 84 10.05 -0.16 2.02
N VAL A 85 8.90 -0.58 2.56
CA VAL A 85 7.73 -1.03 1.79
C VAL A 85 6.47 -0.46 2.40
N ILE A 86 5.57 0.09 1.59
CA ILE A 86 4.24 0.53 2.03
C ILE A 86 3.20 -0.25 1.24
N LYS A 87 2.28 -0.86 1.98
CA LYS A 87 1.08 -1.53 1.45
C LYS A 87 -0.17 -0.78 1.85
N ALA A 88 -1.23 -1.03 1.12
CA ALA A 88 -2.59 -0.67 1.55
C ALA A 88 -3.53 -1.85 1.36
N LYS A 89 -4.46 -1.99 2.31
CA LYS A 89 -5.60 -2.88 2.23
C LYS A 89 -6.85 -2.04 2.42
N TRP A 90 -7.72 -2.01 1.41
CA TRP A 90 -8.93 -1.18 1.44
C TRP A 90 -10.14 -1.89 0.89
N THR A 91 -11.31 -1.45 1.35
CA THR A 91 -12.60 -2.00 0.96
C THR A 91 -13.51 -0.89 0.45
N VAL A 92 -14.13 -1.11 -0.70
CA VAL A 92 -15.15 -0.26 -1.32
C VAL A 92 -16.51 -0.97 -1.27
N PRO A 93 -17.67 -0.28 -1.47
CA PRO A 93 -18.99 -0.89 -1.30
C PRO A 93 -19.26 -2.07 -2.23
N ASP A 94 -18.78 -1.98 -3.48
CA ASP A 94 -19.08 -2.95 -4.53
C ASP A 94 -18.02 -2.95 -5.64
N ASN A 95 -18.24 -3.78 -6.67
CA ASN A 95 -17.40 -3.86 -7.86
C ASN A 95 -17.91 -3.02 -9.05
N TYR A 96 -18.96 -2.22 -8.86
CA TYR A 96 -19.49 -1.39 -9.93
C TYR A 96 -18.44 -0.40 -10.45
N GLN A 97 -18.30 -0.32 -11.76
CA GLN A 97 -17.41 0.61 -12.44
C GLN A 97 -18.23 1.55 -13.30
N LEU A 98 -17.97 2.85 -13.14
CA LEU A 98 -18.55 3.88 -14.01
C LEU A 98 -18.05 3.68 -15.45
N PRO A 99 -18.95 3.75 -16.46
CA PRO A 99 -18.57 3.43 -17.84
C PRO A 99 -17.57 4.41 -18.46
N ASN A 100 -17.44 5.61 -17.89
CA ASN A 100 -16.56 6.68 -18.34
C ASN A 100 -15.29 6.85 -17.50
N LEU A 101 -15.03 5.95 -16.53
CA LEU A 101 -13.85 6.00 -15.67
C LEU A 101 -13.14 4.64 -15.63
N THR A 102 -11.82 4.68 -15.55
CA THR A 102 -11.06 3.49 -15.21
C THR A 102 -11.26 3.13 -13.74
N ARG A 103 -11.12 1.85 -13.38
CA ARG A 103 -11.28 1.40 -12.00
C ARG A 103 -10.32 2.12 -11.06
N VAL A 104 -9.07 2.36 -11.49
CA VAL A 104 -8.08 3.09 -10.68
C VAL A 104 -8.49 4.54 -10.44
N ALA A 105 -9.01 5.23 -11.45
CA ALA A 105 -9.49 6.60 -11.30
C ALA A 105 -10.72 6.70 -10.39
N GLN A 106 -11.55 5.67 -10.34
CA GLN A 106 -12.76 5.64 -9.51
C GLN A 106 -12.46 5.24 -8.06
N LYS A 107 -11.73 4.13 -7.85
CA LYS A 107 -11.61 3.38 -6.58
C LYS A 107 -10.16 3.22 -6.11
N GLY A 108 -9.19 3.80 -6.82
CA GLY A 108 -7.77 3.68 -6.52
C GLY A 108 -7.30 4.58 -5.39
N LEU A 109 -6.07 4.35 -4.98
CA LEU A 109 -5.34 5.15 -3.99
C LEU A 109 -4.08 5.72 -4.65
N ASP A 110 -3.70 6.96 -4.33
CA ASP A 110 -2.47 7.58 -4.82
C ASP A 110 -1.56 7.95 -3.65
N LEU A 111 -0.38 7.32 -3.61
CA LEU A 111 0.64 7.59 -2.59
C LEU A 111 1.63 8.65 -3.06
N TYR A 112 1.83 9.65 -2.23
CA TYR A 112 2.89 10.65 -2.36
C TYR A 112 3.84 10.56 -1.18
N ILE A 113 5.12 10.77 -1.43
CA ILE A 113 6.17 10.87 -0.43
C ILE A 113 6.85 12.23 -0.55
N LYS A 114 7.13 12.89 0.56
CA LYS A 114 7.80 14.17 0.57
C LYS A 114 9.31 13.96 0.48
N ARG A 115 9.94 14.54 -0.53
CA ARG A 115 11.37 14.54 -0.75
C ARG A 115 11.84 15.96 -1.05
N ASP A 116 12.87 16.43 -0.36
CA ASP A 116 13.42 17.78 -0.51
C ASP A 116 12.33 18.88 -0.38
N GLY A 117 11.41 18.71 0.57
CA GLY A 117 10.32 19.63 0.84
C GLY A 117 9.17 19.60 -0.19
N LYS A 118 9.20 18.70 -1.20
CA LYS A 118 8.19 18.59 -2.25
C LYS A 118 7.51 17.23 -2.23
N TRP A 119 6.18 17.22 -2.43
CA TRP A 119 5.43 15.99 -2.62
C TRP A 119 5.73 15.40 -4.00
N GLN A 120 6.12 14.14 -4.04
CA GLN A 120 6.39 13.38 -5.25
C GLN A 120 5.49 12.16 -5.29
N PHE A 121 4.90 11.88 -6.43
CA PHE A 121 4.14 10.65 -6.64
C PHE A 121 5.06 9.44 -6.45
N ALA A 122 4.63 8.52 -5.60
CA ALA A 122 5.41 7.33 -5.24
C ALA A 122 4.77 6.02 -5.70
N GLY A 123 3.44 5.95 -5.77
CA GLY A 123 2.78 4.72 -6.18
C GLY A 123 1.27 4.81 -6.21
N VAL A 124 0.65 3.82 -6.86
CA VAL A 124 -0.80 3.75 -7.05
C VAL A 124 -1.35 2.41 -6.56
N GLY A 125 -2.45 2.47 -5.81
CA GLY A 125 -3.26 1.32 -5.44
C GLY A 125 -4.30 1.01 -6.50
N ILE A 126 -4.04 0.01 -7.37
CA ILE A 126 -5.00 -0.42 -8.41
C ILE A 126 -5.98 -1.42 -7.81
N PRO A 127 -7.30 -1.12 -7.76
CA PRO A 127 -8.28 -2.00 -7.15
C PRO A 127 -8.44 -3.31 -7.91
N GLY A 128 -8.42 -4.44 -7.17
CA GLY A 128 -8.62 -5.80 -7.70
C GLY A 128 -10.01 -6.38 -7.47
N GLY A 129 -10.81 -5.75 -6.59
CA GLY A 129 -12.14 -6.23 -6.20
C GLY A 129 -12.79 -5.31 -5.17
N VAL A 130 -13.75 -5.82 -4.42
CA VAL A 130 -14.38 -5.10 -3.29
C VAL A 130 -13.36 -4.82 -2.20
N THR A 131 -12.61 -5.84 -1.80
CA THR A 131 -11.45 -5.68 -0.92
C THR A 131 -10.19 -5.93 -1.73
N THR A 132 -9.25 -5.04 -1.58
CA THR A 132 -7.96 -5.09 -2.30
C THR A 132 -6.82 -4.90 -1.31
N GLU A 133 -5.77 -5.72 -1.45
CA GLU A 133 -4.48 -5.51 -0.79
C GLU A 133 -3.40 -5.39 -1.85
N LYS A 134 -2.60 -4.33 -1.80
CA LYS A 134 -1.52 -4.05 -2.76
C LYS A 134 -0.30 -3.43 -2.10
N VAL A 135 0.86 -3.75 -2.63
CA VAL A 135 2.06 -2.95 -2.44
C VAL A 135 1.87 -1.66 -3.24
N LEU A 136 2.02 -0.52 -2.58
CA LEU A 136 1.98 0.81 -3.21
C LEU A 136 3.38 1.22 -3.68
N VAL A 137 4.39 0.96 -2.85
CA VAL A 137 5.80 1.22 -3.14
C VAL A 137 6.68 0.25 -2.37
N ASP A 138 7.81 -0.12 -2.92
CA ASP A 138 8.82 -0.98 -2.30
C ASP A 138 10.24 -0.51 -2.64
N ASN A 139 11.25 -1.23 -2.13
CA ASN A 139 12.67 -0.95 -2.35
C ASN A 139 13.10 0.47 -1.96
N MET A 140 12.45 1.06 -0.97
CA MET A 140 12.85 2.33 -0.38
C MET A 140 13.96 2.11 0.68
N GLY A 141 14.66 3.20 1.02
CA GLY A 141 15.54 3.20 2.20
C GLY A 141 14.75 3.17 3.53
N THR A 142 15.48 3.07 4.62
CA THR A 142 14.92 3.02 5.99
C THR A 142 14.96 4.38 6.71
N GLU A 143 15.23 5.45 5.99
CA GLU A 143 15.08 6.81 6.49
C GLU A 143 13.60 7.16 6.73
N GLU A 144 13.36 8.11 7.62
CA GLU A 144 12.02 8.64 7.89
C GLU A 144 11.43 9.32 6.67
N LYS A 145 10.16 9.03 6.35
CA LYS A 145 9.43 9.55 5.19
C LYS A 145 8.09 10.13 5.62
N GLU A 146 7.81 11.37 5.23
CA GLU A 146 6.46 11.92 5.28
C GLU A 146 5.66 11.39 4.08
N CYS A 147 4.49 10.82 4.34
CA CYS A 147 3.62 10.18 3.37
C CYS A 147 2.24 10.83 3.34
N LEU A 148 1.65 10.89 2.14
CA LEU A 148 0.28 11.36 1.93
C LEU A 148 -0.41 10.39 0.98
N LEU A 149 -1.44 9.69 1.47
CA LEU A 149 -2.20 8.69 0.72
C LEU A 149 -3.57 9.26 0.39
N TYR A 150 -3.78 9.68 -0.87
CA TYR A 150 -5.08 10.15 -1.36
C TYR A 150 -6.06 8.98 -1.52
N LEU A 151 -7.32 9.25 -1.14
CA LEU A 151 -8.41 8.29 -1.12
C LEU A 151 -9.19 8.30 -2.45
N PRO A 152 -10.09 7.30 -2.69
CA PRO A 152 -10.83 7.17 -3.93
C PRO A 152 -11.60 8.44 -4.34
N LEU A 153 -11.54 8.80 -5.63
CA LEU A 153 -12.18 10.02 -6.13
C LEU A 153 -13.69 9.85 -6.33
N TYR A 154 -14.15 8.67 -6.79
CA TYR A 154 -15.54 8.44 -7.20
C TYR A 154 -16.16 7.22 -6.54
N ASP A 155 -15.67 6.86 -5.34
CA ASP A 155 -16.30 5.84 -4.53
C ASP A 155 -16.19 6.15 -3.03
N GLU A 156 -17.05 5.51 -2.29
CA GLU A 156 -17.03 5.50 -0.84
C GLU A 156 -15.96 4.50 -0.36
N LEU A 157 -15.14 4.92 0.58
CA LEU A 157 -14.21 4.01 1.24
C LEU A 157 -14.85 3.46 2.52
N LYS A 158 -14.90 2.12 2.67
CA LYS A 158 -15.48 1.46 3.85
C LYS A 158 -14.43 1.16 4.91
N SER A 159 -13.23 0.78 4.49
CA SER A 159 -12.10 0.55 5.39
C SER A 159 -10.79 0.80 4.66
N LEU A 160 -9.76 1.15 5.41
CA LEU A 160 -8.39 1.29 4.95
C LEU A 160 -7.44 0.95 6.08
N GLU A 161 -6.49 0.09 5.77
CA GLU A 161 -5.35 -0.25 6.62
C GLU A 161 -4.06 0.01 5.83
N ILE A 162 -3.07 0.61 6.48
CA ILE A 162 -1.75 0.84 5.91
C ILE A 162 -0.79 -0.19 6.49
N GLY A 163 -0.16 -0.97 5.62
CA GLY A 163 0.80 -2.01 5.97
C GLY A 163 2.24 -1.51 5.81
N VAL A 164 3.02 -1.66 6.86
CA VAL A 164 4.47 -1.38 6.89
C VAL A 164 5.23 -2.62 7.34
N SER A 165 6.53 -2.70 7.08
CA SER A 165 7.37 -3.79 7.61
C SER A 165 7.25 -3.85 9.13
N SER A 166 7.19 -5.06 9.70
CA SER A 166 6.93 -5.23 11.16
C SER A 166 8.04 -4.69 12.07
N ASP A 167 9.21 -4.43 11.52
CA ASP A 167 10.36 -3.79 12.18
C ASP A 167 10.39 -2.27 11.99
N ALA A 168 9.45 -1.71 11.21
CA ALA A 168 9.28 -0.29 10.99
C ALA A 168 8.18 0.30 11.89
N HIS A 169 8.20 1.63 12.04
CA HIS A 169 7.12 2.36 12.69
C HIS A 169 6.24 3.10 11.67
N ILE A 170 5.07 3.53 12.13
CA ILE A 170 4.12 4.36 11.42
C ILE A 170 3.38 5.24 12.41
#